data_f402397cf34dd350bd604f255515c2c4
#
_entry.id   f402397cf34dd350bd604f255515c2c4
#
_cell.length_a   1.000
_cell.length_b   1.000
_cell.length_c   1.000
_cell.angle_alpha   90.00
_cell.angle_beta   90.00
_cell.angle_gamma   90.00
#
_symmetry.space_group_name_H-M   'P 1'
#
loop_
_entity.id
_entity.type
_entity.pdbx_description
1 polymer ?
#
loop_
_entity_poly.entity_id
_entity_poly.type
_entity_poly.pdbx_seq_one_letter_code
_entity_poly.pdbx_strand_id
1 'polypeptide(L)'
;MFIEQKALLRSLDEMSGIIESMDRRFMLRALGSFSCRLPAEVQAEKLIELTERKKQLLILRLNVYDALNAIKPEYKRVLAEKYGFDEDKKGVTDEKNRNYYRKLALAVGKFKKSLDSLDVTTEKIREFAQKFHFLSEAIAIEKSHSVSASNFGILKNTSGISLKPAKKA
;
A
#
# COMPACT_ATOMS: atom_id res chain seq x y z
N MET A 1 4.60 -13.79 -1.39
CA MET A 1 4.85 -12.55 -0.62
C MET A 1 3.91 -11.47 -1.14
N PHE A 2 3.19 -10.75 -0.26
CA PHE A 2 2.08 -9.86 -0.65
C PHE A 2 2.54 -8.38 -0.66
N ILE A 3 3.56 -8.07 -1.44
CA ILE A 3 4.20 -6.73 -1.44
C ILE A 3 3.22 -5.67 -1.95
N GLU A 4 2.57 -5.92 -3.08
CA GLU A 4 1.66 -4.99 -3.73
C GLU A 4 0.44 -4.68 -2.85
N GLN A 5 -0.12 -5.70 -2.19
CA GLN A 5 -1.24 -5.53 -1.27
C GLN A 5 -0.86 -4.73 -0.02
N LYS A 6 0.35 -4.96 0.51
CA LYS A 6 0.88 -4.17 1.63
C LYS A 6 1.13 -2.72 1.23
N ALA A 7 1.66 -2.49 0.03
CA ALA A 7 1.85 -1.15 -0.53
C ALA A 7 0.53 -0.39 -0.67
N LEU A 8 -0.55 -1.05 -1.15
CA LEU A 8 -1.88 -0.45 -1.19
C LEU A 8 -2.38 -0.02 0.20
N LEU A 9 -2.23 -0.88 1.21
CA LEU A 9 -2.63 -0.55 2.57
C LEU A 9 -1.84 0.63 3.14
N ARG A 10 -0.53 0.67 2.88
CA ARG A 10 0.34 1.77 3.32
C ARG A 10 -0.02 3.11 2.68
N SER A 11 -0.40 3.08 1.41
CA SER A 11 -0.70 4.30 0.62
C SER A 11 -2.15 4.76 0.73
N LEU A 12 -2.99 4.11 1.55
CA LEU A 12 -4.43 4.39 1.60
C LEU A 12 -4.74 5.81 2.07
N ASP A 13 -4.05 6.30 3.11
CA ASP A 13 -4.21 7.68 3.60
C ASP A 13 -3.72 8.69 2.56
N GLU A 14 -2.59 8.41 1.90
CA GLU A 14 -2.02 9.26 0.87
C GLU A 14 -2.94 9.40 -0.35
N MET A 15 -3.69 8.35 -0.71
CA MET A 15 -4.68 8.39 -1.80
C MET A 15 -5.69 9.52 -1.60
N SER A 16 -6.14 9.76 -0.36
CA SER A 16 -7.10 10.83 -0.03
C SER A 16 -6.52 12.21 -0.33
N GLY A 17 -5.31 12.48 0.13
CA GLY A 17 -4.61 13.74 -0.12
C GLY A 17 -4.32 13.97 -1.60
N ILE A 18 -4.00 12.91 -2.35
CA ILE A 18 -3.79 13.00 -3.80
C ILE A 18 -5.08 13.34 -4.53
N ILE A 19 -6.21 12.71 -4.19
CA ILE A 19 -7.53 13.00 -4.77
C ILE A 19 -7.89 14.48 -4.54
N GLU A 20 -7.72 15.00 -3.32
CA GLU A 20 -7.96 16.41 -3.01
C GLU A 20 -7.01 17.34 -3.78
N SER A 21 -5.76 16.96 -3.94
CA SER A 21 -4.79 17.70 -4.74
C SER A 21 -5.18 17.76 -6.22
N MET A 22 -5.74 16.66 -6.75
CA MET A 22 -6.27 16.60 -8.11
C MET A 22 -7.48 17.53 -8.28
N ASP A 23 -8.38 17.62 -7.30
CA ASP A 23 -9.51 18.55 -7.32
C ASP A 23 -9.05 20.00 -7.35
N ARG A 24 -8.09 20.36 -6.51
CA ARG A 24 -7.50 21.70 -6.53
C ARG A 24 -6.85 22.01 -7.87
N ARG A 25 -6.10 21.08 -8.46
CA ARG A 25 -5.50 21.25 -9.79
C ARG A 25 -6.54 21.39 -10.89
N PHE A 26 -7.63 20.63 -10.82
CA PHE A 26 -8.74 20.72 -11.76
C PHE A 26 -9.37 22.13 -11.70
N MET A 27 -9.70 22.60 -10.49
CA MET A 27 -10.29 23.92 -10.27
C MET A 27 -9.37 25.04 -10.77
N LEU A 28 -8.08 24.98 -10.44
CA LEU A 28 -7.11 25.99 -10.90
C LEU A 28 -6.97 26.02 -12.41
N ARG A 29 -6.98 24.86 -13.09
CA ARG A 29 -6.93 24.79 -14.55
C ARG A 29 -8.22 25.29 -15.19
N ALA A 30 -9.37 24.91 -14.64
CA ALA A 30 -10.66 25.37 -15.14
C ALA A 30 -10.80 26.91 -15.02
N LEU A 31 -10.40 27.49 -13.90
CA LEU A 31 -10.40 28.95 -13.70
C LEU A 31 -9.35 29.66 -14.56
N GLY A 32 -8.16 29.06 -14.71
CA GLY A 32 -7.08 29.64 -15.51
C GLY A 32 -7.30 29.52 -17.03
N SER A 33 -8.29 28.75 -17.47
CA SER A 33 -8.57 28.54 -18.91
C SER A 33 -8.91 29.83 -19.62
N PHE A 34 -9.54 30.81 -18.96
CA PHE A 34 -9.89 32.11 -19.51
C PHE A 34 -8.70 33.03 -19.74
N SER A 35 -7.58 32.81 -19.08
CA SER A 35 -6.35 33.62 -19.15
C SER A 35 -5.18 32.92 -19.83
N CYS A 36 -5.35 31.66 -20.23
CA CYS A 36 -4.28 30.82 -20.76
C CYS A 36 -4.11 31.02 -22.26
N ARG A 37 -2.85 31.09 -22.73
CA ARG A 37 -2.49 31.19 -24.16
C ARG A 37 -2.60 29.84 -24.91
N LEU A 38 -2.97 28.74 -24.23
CA LEU A 38 -3.10 27.45 -24.87
C LEU A 38 -4.44 27.33 -25.64
N PRO A 39 -4.48 26.62 -26.78
CA PRO A 39 -5.72 26.32 -27.49
C PRO A 39 -6.74 25.61 -26.56
N ALA A 40 -8.02 25.88 -26.78
CA ALA A 40 -9.12 25.34 -25.98
C ALA A 40 -9.14 23.81 -25.98
N GLU A 41 -8.83 23.19 -27.13
CA GLU A 41 -8.75 21.74 -27.28
C GLU A 41 -7.69 21.12 -26.34
N VAL A 42 -6.48 21.71 -26.30
CA VAL A 42 -5.37 21.25 -25.43
C VAL A 42 -5.72 21.39 -23.95
N GLN A 43 -6.47 22.43 -23.61
CA GLN A 43 -6.92 22.61 -22.22
C GLN A 43 -7.97 21.55 -21.85
N ALA A 44 -8.93 21.31 -22.75
CA ALA A 44 -9.96 20.28 -22.56
C ALA A 44 -9.34 18.88 -22.41
N GLU A 45 -8.39 18.51 -23.26
CA GLU A 45 -7.66 17.23 -23.16
C GLU A 45 -6.99 17.05 -21.80
N LYS A 46 -6.30 18.09 -21.29
CA LYS A 46 -5.64 18.03 -19.97
C LYS A 46 -6.63 17.91 -18.81
N LEU A 47 -7.82 18.51 -18.92
CA LEU A 47 -8.86 18.36 -17.91
C LEU A 47 -9.49 16.96 -17.96
N ILE A 48 -9.72 16.42 -19.15
CA ILE A 48 -10.20 15.04 -19.34
C ILE A 48 -9.20 14.05 -18.74
N GLU A 49 -7.91 14.17 -19.08
CA GLU A 49 -6.86 13.29 -18.53
C GLU A 49 -6.84 13.33 -17.00
N LEU A 50 -6.92 14.51 -16.39
CA LEU A 50 -6.91 14.66 -14.92
C LEU A 50 -8.15 14.03 -14.30
N THR A 51 -9.32 14.18 -14.94
CA THR A 51 -10.58 13.59 -14.49
C THR A 51 -10.54 12.06 -14.55
N GLU A 52 -10.03 11.49 -15.64
CA GLU A 52 -9.89 10.04 -15.79
C GLU A 52 -8.90 9.45 -14.77
N ARG A 53 -7.77 10.11 -14.54
CA ARG A 53 -6.81 9.71 -13.51
C ARG A 53 -7.43 9.73 -12.12
N LYS A 54 -8.17 10.80 -11.77
CA LYS A 54 -8.90 10.89 -10.51
C LYS A 54 -9.93 9.78 -10.37
N LYS A 55 -10.72 9.52 -11.41
CA LYS A 55 -11.72 8.44 -11.43
C LYS A 55 -11.09 7.08 -11.17
N GLN A 56 -9.98 6.76 -11.84
CA GLN A 56 -9.24 5.51 -11.63
C GLN A 56 -8.78 5.37 -10.17
N LEU A 57 -8.26 6.43 -9.56
CA LEU A 57 -7.80 6.42 -8.18
C LEU A 57 -8.95 6.28 -7.18
N LEU A 58 -10.10 6.93 -7.43
CA LEU A 58 -11.31 6.78 -6.62
C LEU A 58 -11.84 5.35 -6.64
N ILE A 59 -11.90 4.71 -7.83
CA ILE A 59 -12.33 3.32 -7.98
C ILE A 59 -11.37 2.39 -7.22
N LEU A 60 -10.06 2.58 -7.37
CA LEU A 60 -9.07 1.78 -6.63
C LEU A 60 -9.27 1.92 -5.12
N ARG A 61 -9.43 3.15 -4.63
CA ARG A 61 -9.67 3.43 -3.21
C ARG A 61 -10.95 2.75 -2.69
N LEU A 62 -12.06 2.84 -3.44
CA LEU A 62 -13.32 2.18 -3.08
C LEU A 62 -13.12 0.67 -3.00
N ASN A 63 -12.50 0.05 -3.99
CA ASN A 63 -12.24 -1.39 -3.99
C ASN A 63 -11.38 -1.82 -2.79
N VAL A 64 -10.40 -1.00 -2.38
CA VAL A 64 -9.59 -1.28 -1.18
C VAL A 64 -10.46 -1.24 0.09
N TYR A 65 -11.35 -0.24 0.24
CA TYR A 65 -12.27 -0.18 1.38
C TYR A 65 -13.27 -1.32 1.37
N ASP A 66 -13.82 -1.69 0.22
CA ASP A 66 -14.75 -2.82 0.09
C ASP A 66 -14.05 -4.14 0.46
N ALA A 67 -12.81 -4.32 0.00
CA ALA A 67 -11.99 -5.47 0.38
C ALA A 67 -11.71 -5.52 1.89
N LEU A 68 -11.45 -4.38 2.53
CA LEU A 68 -11.26 -4.27 3.98
C LEU A 68 -12.56 -4.55 4.76
N ASN A 69 -13.70 -4.16 4.22
CA ASN A 69 -15.00 -4.41 4.86
C ASN A 69 -15.47 -5.86 4.70
N ALA A 70 -15.01 -6.56 3.67
CA ALA A 70 -15.33 -7.97 3.43
C ALA A 70 -14.56 -8.95 4.33
N ILE A 71 -13.47 -8.52 4.99
CA ILE A 71 -12.72 -9.36 5.92
C ILE A 71 -13.26 -9.23 7.35
N LYS A 72 -12.98 -10.25 8.19
CA LYS A 72 -13.41 -10.23 9.59
C LYS A 72 -12.82 -9.02 10.35
N PRO A 73 -13.58 -8.43 11.30
CA PRO A 73 -13.15 -7.23 12.05
C PRO A 73 -11.80 -7.40 12.77
N GLU A 74 -11.51 -8.61 13.26
CA GLU A 74 -10.23 -8.93 13.92
C GLU A 74 -9.02 -8.76 12.98
N TYR A 75 -9.15 -9.13 11.69
CA TYR A 75 -8.10 -8.95 10.69
C TYR A 75 -7.99 -7.51 10.23
N LYS A 76 -9.14 -6.83 10.03
CA LYS A 76 -9.17 -5.41 9.70
C LYS A 76 -8.45 -4.58 10.76
N ARG A 77 -8.70 -4.87 12.06
CA ARG A 77 -8.03 -4.20 13.18
C ARG A 77 -6.52 -4.36 13.15
N VAL A 78 -6.00 -5.58 12.90
CA VAL A 78 -4.56 -5.84 12.81
C VAL A 78 -3.92 -5.09 11.64
N LEU A 79 -4.62 -4.99 10.49
CA LEU A 79 -4.16 -4.22 9.34
C LEU A 79 -4.17 -2.72 9.64
N ALA A 80 -5.21 -2.19 10.26
CA ALA A 80 -5.32 -0.79 10.65
C ALA A 80 -4.21 -0.38 11.63
N GLU A 81 -3.94 -1.22 12.65
CA GLU A 81 -2.86 -1.01 13.60
C GLU A 81 -1.48 -0.98 12.93
N LYS A 82 -1.25 -1.85 11.92
CA LYS A 82 0.05 -1.93 11.23
C LYS A 82 0.25 -0.80 10.23
N TYR A 83 -0.78 -0.41 9.49
CA TYR A 83 -0.69 0.51 8.35
C TYR A 83 -1.26 1.90 8.62
N GLY A 84 -1.91 2.11 9.78
CA GLY A 84 -2.30 3.43 10.28
C GLY A 84 -3.53 4.06 9.61
N PHE A 85 -4.35 3.31 8.89
CA PHE A 85 -5.49 3.86 8.15
C PHE A 85 -6.80 4.00 8.97
N ASP A 86 -6.75 3.83 10.28
CA ASP A 86 -7.89 4.01 11.20
C ASP A 86 -7.43 4.94 12.35
N GLU A 87 -7.81 6.22 12.28
CA GLU A 87 -7.37 7.25 13.21
C GLU A 87 -7.78 6.99 14.66
N ASP A 88 -8.92 6.30 14.85
CA ASP A 88 -9.47 6.02 16.19
C ASP A 88 -8.66 4.97 16.98
N LYS A 89 -7.66 4.34 16.38
CA LYS A 89 -6.94 3.19 16.96
C LYS A 89 -5.42 3.27 16.87
N LYS A 90 -4.83 4.44 17.01
CA LYS A 90 -3.38 4.58 17.28
C LYS A 90 -3.04 4.14 18.72
N GLY A 91 -3.50 2.95 19.09
CA GLY A 91 -3.13 2.27 20.34
C GLY A 91 -1.91 1.41 20.12
N VAL A 92 -0.77 1.90 20.54
CA VAL A 92 0.50 1.19 20.59
C VAL A 92 0.34 -0.01 21.51
N THR A 93 0.34 -1.22 20.95
CA THR A 93 0.66 -2.42 21.70
C THR A 93 2.16 -2.67 21.54
N ASP A 94 2.93 -2.36 22.57
CA ASP A 94 4.39 -2.50 22.60
C ASP A 94 4.88 -3.96 22.50
N GLU A 95 4.00 -4.94 22.62
CA GLU A 95 4.35 -6.36 22.52
C GLU A 95 3.89 -6.98 21.20
N LYS A 96 4.63 -6.72 20.14
CA LYS A 96 4.48 -7.44 18.85
C LYS A 96 5.07 -8.85 18.98
N ASN A 97 4.31 -9.77 19.56
CA ASN A 97 4.71 -11.16 19.73
C ASN A 97 4.53 -11.98 18.41
N ARG A 98 5.02 -13.23 18.42
CA ARG A 98 4.93 -14.15 17.26
C ARG A 98 3.49 -14.33 16.75
N ASN A 99 2.49 -14.30 17.62
CA ASN A 99 1.08 -14.43 17.27
C ASN A 99 0.57 -13.22 16.48
N TYR A 100 1.04 -12.01 16.80
CA TYR A 100 0.72 -10.80 16.04
C TYR A 100 1.16 -10.92 14.58
N TYR A 101 2.42 -11.29 14.35
CA TYR A 101 2.95 -11.42 12.97
C TYR A 101 2.26 -12.54 12.18
N ARG A 102 1.87 -13.64 12.85
CA ARG A 102 1.08 -14.71 12.23
C ARG A 102 -0.32 -14.21 11.82
N LYS A 103 -1.01 -13.48 12.71
CA LYS A 103 -2.31 -12.87 12.42
C LYS A 103 -2.19 -11.84 11.31
N LEU A 104 -1.16 -11.01 11.29
CA LEU A 104 -0.90 -10.04 10.25
C LEU A 104 -0.72 -10.71 8.87
N ALA A 105 0.06 -11.78 8.78
CA ALA A 105 0.24 -12.52 7.54
C ALA A 105 -1.07 -13.11 7.03
N LEU A 106 -1.89 -13.68 7.93
CA LEU A 106 -3.23 -14.18 7.59
C LEU A 106 -4.16 -13.05 7.14
N ALA A 107 -4.14 -11.91 7.82
CA ALA A 107 -4.95 -10.74 7.49
C ALA A 107 -4.63 -10.21 6.08
N VAL A 108 -3.34 -10.06 5.74
CA VAL A 108 -2.92 -9.66 4.38
C VAL A 108 -3.34 -10.70 3.34
N GLY A 109 -3.25 -12.00 3.65
CA GLY A 109 -3.71 -13.06 2.75
C GLY A 109 -5.23 -13.04 2.51
N LYS A 110 -6.04 -12.72 3.55
CA LYS A 110 -7.49 -12.56 3.42
C LYS A 110 -7.84 -11.30 2.62
N PHE A 111 -7.15 -10.20 2.89
CA PHE A 111 -7.29 -8.96 2.14
C PHE A 111 -6.97 -9.15 0.65
N LYS A 112 -5.87 -9.86 0.31
CA LYS A 112 -5.56 -10.21 -1.07
C LYS A 112 -6.70 -10.97 -1.75
N LYS A 113 -7.23 -12.02 -1.10
CA LYS A 113 -8.35 -12.79 -1.66
C LYS A 113 -9.58 -11.92 -1.91
N SER A 114 -9.87 -10.99 -1.02
CA SER A 114 -10.98 -10.05 -1.18
C SER A 114 -10.73 -9.07 -2.33
N LEU A 115 -9.50 -8.55 -2.51
CA LEU A 115 -9.13 -7.74 -3.67
C LEU A 115 -9.25 -8.51 -4.99
N ASP A 116 -8.76 -9.75 -5.02
CA ASP A 116 -8.86 -10.61 -6.21
C ASP A 116 -10.33 -10.84 -6.60
N SER A 117 -11.26 -10.96 -5.63
CA SER A 117 -12.71 -11.07 -5.90
C SER A 117 -13.34 -9.79 -6.46
N LEU A 118 -12.72 -8.64 -6.25
CA LEU A 118 -13.08 -7.34 -6.81
C LEU A 118 -12.29 -7.03 -8.10
N ASP A 119 -11.65 -8.03 -8.69
CA ASP A 119 -10.84 -7.92 -9.90
C ASP A 119 -9.64 -6.93 -9.76
N VAL A 120 -9.17 -6.70 -8.53
CA VAL A 120 -7.96 -5.92 -8.24
C VAL A 120 -6.79 -6.88 -8.02
N THR A 121 -6.30 -7.44 -9.13
CA THR A 121 -5.19 -8.39 -9.13
C THR A 121 -3.84 -7.72 -8.89
N THR A 122 -2.81 -8.52 -8.59
CA THR A 122 -1.43 -8.02 -8.41
C THR A 122 -0.92 -7.30 -9.67
N GLU A 123 -1.28 -7.77 -10.86
CA GLU A 123 -0.92 -7.19 -12.15
C GLU A 123 -1.54 -5.79 -12.30
N LYS A 124 -2.84 -5.66 -12.00
CA LYS A 124 -3.53 -4.36 -12.02
C LYS A 124 -2.91 -3.37 -11.02
N ILE A 125 -2.52 -3.83 -9.82
CA ILE A 125 -1.83 -2.97 -8.85
C ILE A 125 -0.50 -2.46 -9.43
N ARG A 126 0.26 -3.27 -10.13
CA ARG A 126 1.49 -2.86 -10.80
C ARG A 126 1.25 -1.87 -11.94
N GLU A 127 0.18 -2.05 -12.72
CA GLU A 127 -0.24 -1.08 -13.74
C GLU A 127 -0.61 0.27 -13.12
N PHE A 128 -1.33 0.27 -12.00
CA PHE A 128 -1.60 1.49 -11.24
C PHE A 128 -0.30 2.14 -10.72
N ALA A 129 0.67 1.35 -10.26
CA ALA A 129 1.95 1.87 -9.80
C ALA A 129 2.77 2.55 -10.92
N GLN A 130 2.61 2.12 -12.18
CA GLN A 130 3.21 2.83 -13.33
C GLN A 130 2.57 4.20 -13.58
N LYS A 131 1.28 4.35 -13.27
CA LYS A 131 0.52 5.60 -13.46
C LYS A 131 0.63 6.55 -12.25
N PHE A 132 0.79 6.00 -11.06
CA PHE A 132 0.76 6.73 -9.78
C PHE A 132 2.06 6.51 -9.01
N HIS A 133 2.92 7.51 -8.99
CA HIS A 133 4.27 7.45 -8.42
C HIS A 133 4.28 7.04 -6.93
N PHE A 134 3.35 7.56 -6.13
CA PHE A 134 3.23 7.22 -4.70
C PHE A 134 3.07 5.70 -4.47
N LEU A 135 2.35 5.01 -5.35
CA LEU A 135 2.17 3.56 -5.23
C LEU A 135 3.45 2.79 -5.61
N SER A 136 4.22 3.29 -6.58
CA SER A 136 5.53 2.71 -6.91
C SER A 136 6.54 2.88 -5.78
N GLU A 137 6.53 4.01 -5.08
CA GLU A 137 7.34 4.26 -3.89
C GLU A 137 6.93 3.33 -2.73
N ALA A 138 5.63 3.18 -2.47
CA ALA A 138 5.13 2.27 -1.45
C ALA A 138 5.56 0.81 -1.73
N ILE A 139 5.53 0.37 -3.00
CA ILE A 139 6.02 -0.95 -3.41
C ILE A 139 7.54 -1.07 -3.17
N ALA A 140 8.33 -0.06 -3.48
CA ALA A 140 9.77 -0.05 -3.25
C ALA A 140 10.10 -0.17 -1.75
N ILE A 141 9.39 0.56 -0.89
CA ILE A 141 9.51 0.49 0.57
C ILE A 141 9.20 -0.93 1.08
N GLU A 142 8.10 -1.53 0.65
CA GLU A 142 7.74 -2.90 1.08
C GLU A 142 8.74 -3.95 0.58
N LYS A 143 9.34 -3.77 -0.60
CA LYS A 143 10.43 -4.62 -1.09
C LYS A 143 11.67 -4.52 -0.19
N SER A 144 12.11 -3.31 0.18
CA SER A 144 13.28 -3.11 1.04
C SER A 144 13.09 -3.75 2.43
N HIS A 145 11.92 -3.60 3.04
CA HIS A 145 11.59 -4.27 4.30
C HIS A 145 11.62 -5.78 4.20
N SER A 146 11.26 -6.34 3.06
CA SER A 146 11.26 -7.78 2.84
C SER A 146 12.67 -8.36 2.71
N VAL A 147 13.59 -7.65 2.08
CA VAL A 147 15.01 -8.06 1.93
C VAL A 147 15.72 -8.01 3.28
N SER A 148 15.50 -6.95 4.07
CA SER A 148 16.07 -6.83 5.41
C SER A 148 15.65 -7.96 6.34
N ALA A 149 14.39 -8.38 6.30
CA ALA A 149 13.90 -9.51 7.09
C ALA A 149 14.53 -10.85 6.69
N SER A 150 14.84 -11.06 5.41
CA SER A 150 15.49 -12.27 4.90
C SER A 150 16.96 -12.37 5.35
N ASN A 151 17.67 -11.25 5.38
CA ASN A 151 19.08 -11.21 5.80
C ASN A 151 19.25 -11.46 7.31
N PHE A 152 18.30 -11.03 8.14
CA PHE A 152 18.31 -11.34 9.58
C PHE A 152 18.07 -12.83 9.89
N GLY A 153 17.33 -13.53 9.02
CA GLY A 153 17.11 -14.99 9.14
C GLY A 153 18.37 -15.83 8.87
N ILE A 154 19.23 -15.38 7.95
CA ILE A 154 20.45 -16.10 7.55
C ILE A 154 21.54 -16.00 8.64
N LEU A 155 21.66 -14.86 9.32
CA LEU A 155 22.66 -14.65 10.38
C LEU A 155 22.41 -15.49 11.65
N LYS A 156 21.16 -15.91 11.91
CA LYS A 156 20.84 -16.77 13.06
C LYS A 156 21.18 -18.25 12.86
N ASN A 157 21.36 -18.70 11.62
CA ASN A 157 21.69 -20.10 11.32
C ASN A 157 23.21 -20.39 11.26
N THR A 158 24.06 -19.37 11.25
CA THR A 158 25.53 -19.55 11.18
C THR A 158 26.23 -19.56 12.55
N SER A 159 25.54 -19.22 13.63
CA SER A 159 26.12 -19.24 15.01
C SER A 159 25.99 -20.57 15.75
N GLY A 160 25.60 -21.65 15.05
CA GLY A 160 25.38 -22.99 15.62
C GLY A 160 26.56 -23.98 15.51
N ILE A 161 27.79 -23.53 15.17
CA ILE A 161 28.96 -24.43 15.17
C ILE A 161 29.53 -24.47 16.59
N SER A 162 29.04 -25.41 17.38
CA SER A 162 29.60 -25.77 18.69
C SER A 162 30.96 -26.46 18.46
N LEU A 163 32.04 -25.76 18.78
CA LEU A 163 33.39 -26.34 18.92
C LEU A 163 33.39 -27.26 20.14
N LYS A 164 33.42 -28.58 19.94
CA LYS A 164 33.72 -29.55 20.96
C LYS A 164 35.18 -29.37 21.45
N PRO A 165 35.43 -29.28 22.77
CA PRO A 165 36.82 -29.23 23.25
C PRO A 165 37.50 -30.57 23.04
N ALA A 166 38.72 -30.53 22.47
CA ALA A 166 39.60 -31.71 22.33
C ALA A 166 39.97 -32.24 23.71
N LYS A 167 39.73 -33.54 23.98
CA LYS A 167 40.29 -34.27 25.12
C LYS A 167 41.81 -34.40 24.94
N LYS A 168 42.57 -33.83 25.88
CA LYS A 168 43.98 -34.16 26.05
C LYS A 168 44.12 -35.60 26.59
N ALA A 169 44.89 -36.39 25.89
CA ALA A 169 45.46 -37.64 26.39
C ALA A 169 46.68 -37.34 27.28
#